data_0ea4f76108b5550a3088726a3d784bc3
#
_entry.id   0ea4f76108b5550a3088726a3d784bc3
#
_cell.length_a   1.000
_cell.length_b   1.000
_cell.length_c   1.000
_cell.angle_alpha   90.00
_cell.angle_beta   90.00
_cell.angle_gamma   90.00
#
_symmetry.space_group_name_H-M   'P 1'
#
loop_
_entity.id
_entity.type
_entity.pdbx_description
1 polymer ?
#
loop_
_entity_poly.entity_id
_entity_poly.type
_entity_poly.pdbx_seq_one_letter_code
_entity_poly.pdbx_strand_id
1 'polypeptide(L)'
;MEKLYEGKSKIVYSSEEPGTCIIKYKDTATAGNGVKKEDLPGKGKLNAAISNIIFDYLMKNGVKTHLLKVIDETTVLAKKAEIVMVEVIVRNIAVSFHSSCFYLFRWESLPSKRSLVVTSGTAVG
;
A
#
# COMPACT_ATOMS: atom_id res chain seq x y z
N MET A 1 3.69 -0.86 -22.58
CA MET A 1 3.27 -1.19 -21.20
C MET A 1 1.77 -0.94 -21.10
N GLU A 2 1.01 -1.95 -20.79
CA GLU A 2 -0.43 -1.85 -20.61
C GLU A 2 -0.74 -1.45 -19.16
N LYS A 3 -1.66 -0.50 -18.94
CA LYS A 3 -2.11 -0.13 -17.60
C LYS A 3 -3.07 -1.19 -17.07
N LEU A 4 -2.68 -1.86 -15.99
CA LEU A 4 -3.48 -2.89 -15.34
C LEU A 4 -4.43 -2.31 -14.30
N TYR A 5 -3.95 -1.34 -13.51
CA TYR A 5 -4.73 -0.76 -12.42
C TYR A 5 -4.24 0.66 -12.11
N GLU A 6 -5.16 1.53 -11.69
CA GLU A 6 -4.82 2.85 -11.19
C GLU A 6 -5.54 3.13 -9.87
N GLY A 7 -4.76 3.36 -8.83
CA GLY A 7 -5.22 3.76 -7.50
C GLY A 7 -5.00 5.25 -7.23
N LYS A 8 -5.31 5.66 -6.01
CA LYS A 8 -5.15 7.06 -5.55
C LYS A 8 -3.71 7.56 -5.64
N SER A 9 -2.72 6.72 -5.32
CA SER A 9 -1.31 7.11 -5.21
C SER A 9 -0.36 6.33 -6.13
N LYS A 10 -0.85 5.31 -6.83
CA LYS A 10 -0.02 4.41 -7.63
C LYS A 10 -0.74 4.02 -8.91
N ILE A 11 0.03 3.75 -9.97
CA ILE A 11 -0.43 3.11 -11.19
C ILE A 11 0.36 1.82 -11.35
N VAL A 12 -0.31 0.74 -11.72
CA VAL A 12 0.30 -0.57 -11.98
C VAL A 12 0.22 -0.84 -13.48
N TYR A 13 1.36 -1.16 -14.08
CA TYR A 13 1.50 -1.52 -15.48
C TYR A 13 1.92 -2.98 -15.62
N SER A 14 1.61 -3.58 -16.76
CA SER A 14 2.20 -4.86 -17.15
C SER A 14 3.70 -4.72 -17.36
N SER A 15 4.46 -5.75 -16.98
CA SER A 15 5.87 -5.88 -17.31
C SER A 15 6.04 -6.87 -18.48
N GLU A 16 7.18 -6.85 -19.12
CA GLU A 16 7.57 -7.82 -20.17
C GLU A 16 7.85 -9.21 -19.57
N GLU A 17 8.27 -9.25 -18.31
CA GLU A 17 8.52 -10.50 -17.60
C GLU A 17 7.23 -11.09 -17.03
N PRO A 18 6.88 -12.35 -17.35
CA PRO A 18 5.69 -12.99 -16.83
C PRO A 18 5.73 -13.08 -15.28
N GLY A 19 4.61 -12.79 -14.64
CA GLY A 19 4.51 -12.82 -13.19
C GLY A 19 5.06 -11.58 -12.47
N THR A 20 5.40 -10.52 -13.23
CA THR A 20 5.84 -9.25 -12.67
C THR A 20 4.96 -8.08 -13.12
N CYS A 21 5.07 -6.97 -12.43
CA CYS A 21 4.39 -5.72 -12.75
C CYS A 21 5.27 -4.52 -12.39
N ILE A 22 5.01 -3.41 -13.05
CA ILE A 22 5.67 -2.13 -12.78
C ILE A 22 4.72 -1.25 -12.00
N ILE A 23 5.17 -0.75 -10.85
CA ILE A 23 4.40 0.15 -9.99
C ILE A 23 5.02 1.54 -10.09
N LYS A 24 4.23 2.50 -10.54
CA LYS A 24 4.62 3.92 -10.60
C LYS A 24 3.86 4.73 -9.54
N TYR A 25 4.60 5.46 -8.72
CA TYR A 25 4.05 6.35 -7.70
C TYR A 25 3.64 7.68 -8.31
N LYS A 26 2.48 8.21 -7.88
CA LYS A 26 1.90 9.47 -8.37
C LYS A 26 2.14 10.60 -7.38
N ASP A 27 2.22 11.81 -7.91
CA ASP A 27 2.26 13.02 -7.09
C ASP A 27 0.88 13.44 -6.58
N THR A 28 -0.17 12.84 -7.11
CA THR A 28 -1.55 13.16 -6.74
C THR A 28 -1.84 12.86 -5.27
N ALA A 29 -2.30 13.86 -4.54
CA ALA A 29 -2.88 13.76 -3.22
C ALA A 29 -4.41 13.79 -3.33
N THR A 30 -5.09 13.00 -2.50
CA THR A 30 -6.55 12.98 -2.45
C THR A 30 -7.05 13.18 -1.03
N ALA A 31 -8.10 13.98 -0.85
CA ALA A 31 -8.78 14.15 0.43
C ALA A 31 -10.30 13.99 0.23
N GLY A 32 -11.03 13.73 1.34
CA GLY A 32 -12.48 13.61 1.31
C GLY A 32 -12.98 12.50 0.38
N ASN A 33 -12.49 11.27 0.53
CA ASN A 33 -12.84 10.13 -0.34
C ASN A 33 -12.59 10.36 -1.84
N GLY A 34 -11.56 11.16 -2.18
CA GLY A 34 -11.20 11.43 -3.57
C GLY A 34 -11.92 12.61 -4.22
N VAL A 35 -12.77 13.31 -3.48
CA VAL A 35 -13.48 14.54 -3.97
C VAL A 35 -12.50 15.67 -4.25
N LYS A 36 -11.49 15.83 -3.38
CA LYS A 36 -10.41 16.81 -3.60
C LYS A 36 -9.18 16.07 -4.11
N LYS A 37 -8.66 16.53 -5.22
CA LYS A 37 -7.43 16.04 -5.84
C LYS A 37 -6.51 17.21 -6.08
N GLU A 38 -5.26 17.08 -5.66
CA GLU A 38 -4.23 18.09 -5.86
C GLU A 38 -2.92 17.37 -6.17
N ASP A 39 -2.15 17.89 -7.12
CA ASP A 39 -0.84 17.35 -7.43
C ASP A 39 0.21 18.09 -6.58
N LEU A 40 0.90 17.32 -5.75
CA LEU A 40 2.01 17.79 -4.91
C LEU A 40 3.32 17.30 -5.52
N PRO A 41 4.08 18.16 -6.21
CA PRO A 41 5.32 17.79 -6.86
C PRO A 41 6.30 17.12 -5.88
N GLY A 42 6.83 15.95 -6.24
CA GLY A 42 7.77 15.21 -5.40
C GLY A 42 7.13 14.25 -4.40
N LYS A 43 5.81 14.26 -4.22
CA LYS A 43 5.12 13.32 -3.32
C LYS A 43 5.32 11.87 -3.74
N GLY A 44 5.24 11.56 -5.03
CA GLY A 44 5.47 10.22 -5.57
C GLY A 44 6.88 9.73 -5.29
N LYS A 45 7.88 10.59 -5.50
CA LYS A 45 9.28 10.32 -5.19
C LYS A 45 9.48 10.02 -3.69
N LEU A 46 8.93 10.85 -2.82
CA LEU A 46 9.03 10.66 -1.37
C LEU A 46 8.35 9.35 -0.92
N ASN A 47 7.15 9.08 -1.42
CA ASN A 47 6.42 7.85 -1.11
C ASN A 47 7.17 6.60 -1.59
N ALA A 48 7.77 6.64 -2.79
CA ALA A 48 8.59 5.56 -3.30
C ALA A 48 9.83 5.33 -2.43
N ALA A 49 10.53 6.39 -2.06
CA ALA A 49 11.73 6.32 -1.21
C ALA A 49 11.41 5.70 0.15
N ILE A 50 10.37 6.17 0.84
CA ILE A 50 9.93 5.61 2.14
C ILE A 50 9.56 4.13 2.00
N SER A 51 8.78 3.78 0.98
CA SER A 51 8.37 2.41 0.71
C SER A 51 9.57 1.50 0.47
N ASN A 52 10.54 1.94 -0.32
CA ASN A 52 11.74 1.16 -0.64
C ASN A 52 12.62 0.93 0.60
N ILE A 53 12.78 1.93 1.47
CA ILE A 53 13.52 1.78 2.74
C ILE A 53 12.86 0.72 3.62
N ILE A 54 11.52 0.75 3.74
CA ILE A 54 10.77 -0.22 4.55
C ILE A 54 10.90 -1.63 3.97
N PHE A 55 10.76 -1.80 2.65
CA PHE A 55 10.89 -3.11 2.02
C PHE A 55 12.31 -3.65 2.13
N ASP A 56 13.33 -2.81 1.97
CA ASP A 56 14.73 -3.21 2.18
C ASP A 56 14.97 -3.69 3.61
N TYR A 57 14.46 -2.97 4.60
CA TYR A 57 14.53 -3.37 6.00
C TYR A 57 13.82 -4.72 6.25
N LEU A 58 12.64 -4.92 5.70
CA LEU A 58 11.90 -6.18 5.83
C LEU A 58 12.66 -7.34 5.20
N MET A 59 13.20 -7.16 3.99
CA MET A 59 13.96 -8.19 3.30
C MET A 59 15.24 -8.56 4.05
N LYS A 60 15.95 -7.58 4.62
CA LYS A 60 17.13 -7.82 5.48
C LYS A 60 16.80 -8.62 6.74
N ASN A 61 15.57 -8.54 7.22
CA ASN A 61 15.07 -9.32 8.36
C ASN A 61 14.35 -10.62 7.94
N GLY A 62 14.54 -11.09 6.71
CA GLY A 62 14.03 -12.39 6.23
C GLY A 62 12.54 -12.39 5.85
N VAL A 63 11.87 -11.23 5.83
CA VAL A 63 10.48 -11.12 5.40
C VAL A 63 10.40 -11.07 3.88
N LYS A 64 9.65 -11.99 3.28
CA LYS A 64 9.40 -11.99 1.84
C LYS A 64 8.50 -10.83 1.44
N THR A 65 8.94 -10.03 0.46
CA THR A 65 8.18 -8.91 -0.07
C THR A 65 7.88 -9.11 -1.56
N HIS A 66 7.03 -8.25 -2.12
CA HIS A 66 6.76 -8.24 -3.57
C HIS A 66 7.76 -7.40 -4.35
N LEU A 67 8.55 -6.54 -3.68
CA LEU A 67 9.55 -5.71 -4.34
C LEU A 67 10.68 -6.57 -4.92
N LEU A 68 10.96 -6.41 -6.21
CA LEU A 68 12.07 -7.07 -6.90
C LEU A 68 13.23 -6.11 -7.14
N LYS A 69 12.94 -4.95 -7.70
CA LYS A 69 13.96 -3.98 -8.09
C LYS A 69 13.40 -2.56 -8.12
N VAL A 70 14.20 -1.60 -7.70
CA VAL A 70 13.92 -0.18 -7.92
C VAL A 70 14.43 0.19 -9.32
N ILE A 71 13.55 0.72 -10.18
CA ILE A 71 13.86 1.12 -11.56
C ILE A 71 14.32 2.57 -11.57
N ASP A 72 13.51 3.46 -10.98
CA ASP A 72 13.82 4.89 -10.83
C ASP A 72 13.26 5.44 -9.52
N GLU A 73 13.35 6.76 -9.32
CA GLU A 73 12.91 7.44 -8.09
C GLU A 73 11.41 7.27 -7.77
N THR A 74 10.59 6.94 -8.76
CA THR A 74 9.13 6.82 -8.62
C THR A 74 8.59 5.47 -9.07
N THR A 75 9.45 4.60 -9.62
CA THR A 75 9.03 3.38 -10.30
C THR A 75 9.78 2.17 -9.79
N VAL A 76 9.04 1.12 -9.48
CA VAL A 76 9.61 -0.15 -9.01
C VAL A 76 9.07 -1.32 -9.81
N LEU A 77 9.89 -2.37 -9.96
CA LEU A 77 9.49 -3.69 -10.45
C LEU A 77 9.06 -4.55 -9.26
N ALA A 78 7.90 -5.15 -9.36
CA ALA A 78 7.33 -5.97 -8.30
C ALA A 78 6.77 -7.29 -8.84
N LYS A 79 6.65 -8.28 -7.98
CA LYS A 79 5.91 -9.51 -8.28
C LYS A 79 4.43 -9.18 -8.45
N LYS A 80 3.83 -9.68 -9.52
CA LYS A 80 2.38 -9.63 -9.70
C LYS A 80 1.74 -10.58 -8.68
N ALA A 81 0.87 -10.06 -7.85
CA ALA A 81 0.14 -10.82 -6.85
C ALA A 81 -1.35 -10.55 -7.01
N GLU A 82 -2.15 -11.54 -6.63
CA GLU A 82 -3.58 -11.35 -6.47
C GLU A 82 -3.84 -10.62 -5.16
N ILE A 83 -4.62 -9.54 -5.24
CA ILE A 83 -4.91 -8.71 -4.07
C ILE A 83 -6.07 -9.36 -3.30
N VAL A 84 -5.82 -9.73 -2.05
CA VAL A 84 -6.90 -10.02 -1.12
C VAL A 84 -7.55 -8.69 -0.74
N MET A 85 -8.86 -8.54 -1.01
CA MET A 85 -9.60 -7.30 -0.82
C MET A 85 -9.87 -7.02 0.67
N VAL A 86 -8.79 -6.99 1.46
CA VAL A 86 -8.79 -6.73 2.90
C VAL A 86 -7.71 -5.70 3.22
N GLU A 87 -8.07 -4.64 3.90
CA GLU A 87 -7.12 -3.68 4.44
C GLU A 87 -6.76 -4.05 5.87
N VAL A 88 -5.47 -4.25 6.12
CA VAL A 88 -4.93 -4.55 7.46
C VAL A 88 -4.29 -3.29 8.01
N ILE A 89 -4.86 -2.75 9.09
CA ILE A 89 -4.36 -1.54 9.74
C ILE A 89 -3.92 -1.87 11.17
N VAL A 90 -2.65 -1.61 11.47
CA VAL A 90 -2.13 -1.73 12.84
C VAL A 90 -2.07 -0.34 13.46
N ARG A 91 -2.74 -0.16 14.60
CA ARG A 91 -2.77 1.12 15.33
C ARG A 91 -2.39 0.92 16.78
N ASN A 92 -1.75 1.94 17.38
CA ASN A 92 -1.44 1.94 18.80
C ASN A 92 -2.69 2.19 19.67
N ILE A 93 -3.67 2.93 19.12
CA ILE A 93 -4.93 3.26 19.78
C ILE A 93 -6.05 2.91 18.80
N ALA A 94 -7.05 2.14 19.26
CA ALA A 94 -8.23 1.86 18.46
C ALA A 94 -9.08 3.15 18.38
N VAL A 95 -9.20 3.72 17.17
CA VAL A 95 -10.08 4.85 16.90
C VAL A 95 -11.22 4.34 16.03
N SER A 96 -12.42 4.33 16.60
CA SER A 96 -13.62 3.95 15.86
C SER A 96 -14.14 5.13 15.07
N PHE A 97 -14.07 5.07 13.76
CA PHE A 97 -14.88 5.91 12.88
C PHE A 97 -15.46 5.09 11.75
N HIS A 98 -16.77 5.03 11.71
CA HIS A 98 -17.70 4.47 10.74
C HIS A 98 -18.10 2.99 10.89
N SER A 99 -19.37 2.87 11.07
CA SER A 99 -20.23 1.71 11.12
C SER A 99 -20.19 0.85 9.86
N SER A 100 -19.22 -0.03 9.72
CA SER A 100 -19.32 -1.19 8.82
C SER A 100 -18.26 -2.19 9.22
N CYS A 101 -18.71 -3.26 9.88
CA CYS A 101 -17.98 -4.49 10.20
C CYS A 101 -16.53 -4.31 10.68
N PHE A 102 -16.39 -4.01 11.95
CA PHE A 102 -15.10 -4.12 12.63
C PHE A 102 -15.01 -5.48 13.29
N TYR A 103 -14.08 -6.32 12.84
CA TYR A 103 -13.57 -7.40 13.66
C TYR A 103 -12.35 -6.88 14.41
N LEU A 104 -12.55 -6.52 15.68
CA LEU A 104 -11.45 -6.17 16.58
C LEU A 104 -10.83 -7.47 17.10
N PHE A 105 -9.72 -7.90 16.51
CA PHE A 105 -8.90 -8.94 17.11
C PHE A 105 -7.99 -8.31 18.16
N ARG A 106 -8.34 -8.52 19.42
CA ARG A 106 -7.46 -8.19 20.53
C ARG A 106 -6.45 -9.32 20.70
N TRP A 107 -5.21 -9.09 20.34
CA TRP A 107 -4.12 -10.02 20.63
C TRP A 107 -3.63 -9.78 22.05
N GLU A 108 -3.96 -10.67 22.99
CA GLU A 108 -3.65 -10.51 24.42
C GLU A 108 -2.18 -10.79 24.80
N SER A 109 -1.34 -11.25 23.86
CA SER A 109 0.04 -11.66 24.15
C SER A 109 1.13 -10.63 23.84
N LEU A 110 0.80 -9.40 23.40
CA LEU A 110 1.80 -8.36 23.17
C LEU A 110 1.90 -7.41 24.35
N PRO A 111 3.13 -7.10 24.83
CA PRO A 111 3.37 -6.24 25.98
C PRO A 111 3.03 -4.75 25.75
N SER A 112 2.60 -4.37 24.57
CA SER A 112 2.10 -3.04 24.27
C SER A 112 0.65 -3.13 23.76
N LYS A 113 -0.20 -2.21 24.21
CA LYS A 113 -1.63 -2.08 23.84
C LYS A 113 -1.79 -1.75 22.34
N ARG A 114 -1.44 -2.68 21.45
CA ARG A 114 -1.63 -2.53 19.99
C ARG A 114 -2.90 -3.25 19.59
N SER A 115 -3.75 -2.60 18.84
CA SER A 115 -4.93 -3.19 18.21
C SER A 115 -4.70 -3.41 16.73
N LEU A 116 -4.99 -4.61 16.25
CA LEU A 116 -5.05 -4.92 14.83
C LEU A 116 -6.49 -4.69 14.37
N VAL A 117 -6.69 -3.77 13.46
CA VAL A 117 -8.00 -3.53 12.83
C VAL A 117 -7.94 -4.07 11.41
N VAL A 118 -8.75 -5.08 11.14
CA VAL A 118 -8.92 -5.62 9.79
C VAL A 118 -10.23 -5.10 9.25
N THR A 119 -10.19 -4.33 8.17
CA THR A 119 -11.38 -3.84 7.48
C THR A 119 -11.49 -4.53 6.13
N SER A 120 -12.65 -5.11 5.82
CA SER A 120 -12.97 -5.53 4.46
C SER A 120 -13.35 -4.29 3.66
N GLY A 121 -12.44 -3.81 2.83
CA GLY A 121 -12.72 -2.71 1.91
C GLY A 121 -13.53 -3.22 0.74
N THR A 122 -14.79 -2.82 0.62
CA THR A 122 -15.45 -2.79 -0.69
C THR A 122 -14.74 -1.70 -1.49
N ALA A 123 -13.99 -2.10 -2.51
CA ALA A 123 -13.50 -1.17 -3.51
C ALA A 123 -14.72 -0.52 -4.17
N VAL A 124 -15.03 0.70 -3.76
CA VAL A 124 -15.91 1.56 -4.54
C VAL A 124 -15.08 2.04 -5.71
N GLY A 125 -15.48 1.61 -6.90
CA GLY A 125 -14.90 1.94 -8.18
C GLY A 125 -14.83 3.43 -8.47
#